data_90b749458fbf61fda27ccbfbef427be8
#
_entry.id   90b749458fbf61fda27ccbfbef427be8
#
_cell.length_a   1.000
_cell.length_b   1.000
_cell.length_c   1.000
_cell.angle_alpha   90.00
_cell.angle_beta   90.00
_cell.angle_gamma   90.00
#
_symmetry.space_group_name_H-M   'P 1'
#
loop_
_entity.id
_entity.type
_entity.pdbx_description
1 polymer ?
#
loop_
_entity_poly.entity_id
_entity_poly.type
_entity_poly.pdbx_seq_one_letter_code
_entity_poly.pdbx_strand_id
1 'polypeptide(L)'
;YVPDLDVTAQEYTDAMTLSGTKVEGFEKLDADLDKIVIGQIDKIEKHPDADKLIICQVNIGTETIQIVTGAPNVKEGDKVPVVLAGGRVAGGHEPGQRVEGGIKIKKGKLRGVESDGMMCSIEELGSNREMYPEAPEYGIYIFDDDAVVGESAIKSLGLDDVVVEYEITSNRVDCFSVVGIAR
;
A
#
# COMPACT_ATOMS: atom_id res chain seq x y z
N TYR A 1 9.08 -11.04 19.46
CA TYR A 1 10.06 -11.83 20.21
C TYR A 1 11.31 -11.01 20.54
N VAL A 2 11.60 -9.97 19.78
CA VAL A 2 12.68 -9.00 20.02
C VAL A 2 12.09 -7.59 19.89
N PRO A 3 11.29 -7.12 20.86
CA PRO A 3 10.46 -5.92 20.71
C PRO A 3 11.25 -4.62 20.57
N ASP A 4 12.50 -4.60 21.06
CA ASP A 4 13.32 -3.39 21.09
C ASP A 4 14.41 -3.40 19.99
N LEU A 5 14.17 -4.14 18.90
CA LEU A 5 15.11 -4.22 17.78
C LEU A 5 15.08 -2.92 16.97
N ASP A 6 16.07 -2.06 17.19
CA ASP A 6 16.23 -0.77 16.48
C ASP A 6 17.47 -0.86 15.55
N VAL A 7 17.28 -1.54 14.41
CA VAL A 7 18.31 -1.71 13.38
C VAL A 7 17.69 -1.56 11.98
N THR A 8 18.49 -1.19 11.02
CA THR A 8 18.06 -1.21 9.61
C THR A 8 17.95 -2.66 9.10
N ALA A 9 17.18 -2.89 8.04
CA ALA A 9 17.07 -4.18 7.40
C ALA A 9 18.44 -4.74 6.96
N GLN A 10 19.33 -3.87 6.45
CA GLN A 10 20.68 -4.27 6.05
C GLN A 10 21.53 -4.69 7.25
N GLU A 11 21.56 -3.91 8.32
CA GLU A 11 22.29 -4.28 9.54
C GLU A 11 21.80 -5.58 10.16
N TYR A 12 20.48 -5.80 10.16
CA TYR A 12 19.87 -7.04 10.61
C TYR A 12 20.33 -8.24 9.77
N THR A 13 20.22 -8.15 8.45
CA THR A 13 20.56 -9.24 7.54
C THR A 13 22.07 -9.58 7.57
N ASP A 14 22.93 -8.58 7.69
CA ASP A 14 24.37 -8.75 7.84
C ASP A 14 24.70 -9.44 9.17
N ALA A 15 24.10 -9.01 10.27
CA ALA A 15 24.32 -9.61 11.60
C ALA A 15 23.83 -11.08 11.65
N MET A 16 22.65 -11.37 11.07
CA MET A 16 22.12 -12.74 11.02
C MET A 16 23.01 -13.66 10.20
N THR A 17 23.50 -13.21 9.05
CA THR A 17 24.42 -13.98 8.21
C THR A 17 25.74 -14.23 8.93
N LEU A 18 26.31 -13.22 9.59
CA LEU A 18 27.55 -13.37 10.38
C LEU A 18 27.37 -14.28 11.59
N SER A 19 26.19 -14.35 12.20
CA SER A 19 25.89 -15.25 13.31
C SER A 19 25.66 -16.71 12.92
N GLY A 20 25.65 -17.00 11.61
CA GLY A 20 25.53 -18.35 11.05
C GLY A 20 24.16 -18.72 10.52
N THR A 21 23.23 -17.76 10.45
CA THR A 21 21.94 -17.94 9.77
C THR A 21 21.92 -17.10 8.51
N LYS A 22 22.23 -17.73 7.37
CA LYS A 22 22.40 -17.02 6.10
C LYS A 22 21.08 -16.39 5.65
N VAL A 23 21.13 -15.09 5.34
CA VAL A 23 20.07 -14.36 4.69
C VAL A 23 20.33 -14.37 3.18
N GLU A 24 19.33 -14.78 2.38
CA GLU A 24 19.37 -14.75 0.92
C GLU A 24 19.06 -13.34 0.39
N GLY A 25 18.13 -12.63 1.04
CA GLY A 25 17.73 -11.28 0.69
C GLY A 25 16.69 -10.72 1.64
N PHE A 26 16.31 -9.47 1.37
CA PHE A 26 15.15 -8.86 2.00
C PHE A 26 14.41 -7.95 1.04
N GLU A 27 13.11 -7.81 1.25
CA GLU A 27 12.24 -6.93 0.49
C GLU A 27 11.51 -5.97 1.46
N LYS A 28 11.55 -4.67 1.17
CA LYS A 28 10.70 -3.68 1.83
C LYS A 28 9.38 -3.64 1.09
N LEU A 29 8.28 -3.85 1.79
CA LEU A 29 6.96 -3.87 1.18
C LEU A 29 6.55 -2.49 0.63
N ASP A 30 7.07 -1.41 1.23
CA ASP A 30 6.81 -0.03 0.85
C ASP A 30 7.82 0.58 -0.14
N ALA A 31 8.79 -0.20 -0.65
CA ALA A 31 9.90 0.33 -1.46
C ALA A 31 9.47 1.20 -2.64
N ASP A 32 8.33 0.88 -3.25
CA ASP A 32 7.79 1.55 -4.44
C ASP A 32 6.58 2.44 -4.12
N LEU A 33 6.28 2.66 -2.84
CA LEU A 33 5.15 3.45 -2.36
C LEU A 33 5.61 4.81 -1.84
N ASP A 34 4.91 5.88 -2.22
CA ASP A 34 5.19 7.22 -1.72
C ASP A 34 3.92 8.08 -1.69
N LYS A 35 3.78 8.89 -0.65
CA LYS A 35 2.68 9.87 -0.45
C LYS A 35 1.29 9.26 -0.57
N ILE A 36 1.07 8.15 0.13
CA ILE A 36 -0.23 7.49 0.20
C ILE A 36 -0.84 7.73 1.58
N VAL A 37 -1.97 8.41 1.60
CA VAL A 37 -2.69 8.79 2.81
C VAL A 37 -4.10 8.20 2.83
N ILE A 38 -4.72 8.15 3.99
CA ILE A 38 -6.13 7.80 4.14
C ILE A 38 -6.96 9.05 3.83
N GLY A 39 -7.80 8.96 2.79
CA GLY A 39 -8.76 10.00 2.44
C GLY A 39 -10.19 9.54 2.71
N GLN A 40 -11.09 10.46 3.04
CA GLN A 40 -12.52 10.20 3.15
C GLN A 40 -13.26 10.85 1.99
N ILE A 41 -14.15 10.11 1.38
CA ILE A 41 -14.99 10.61 0.27
C ILE A 41 -16.14 11.40 0.87
N ASP A 42 -16.08 12.73 0.76
CA ASP A 42 -17.11 13.63 1.26
C ASP A 42 -18.30 13.74 0.30
N LYS A 43 -18.05 13.71 -1.01
CA LYS A 43 -19.07 13.86 -2.04
C LYS A 43 -18.74 13.13 -3.32
N ILE A 44 -19.77 12.59 -3.97
CA ILE A 44 -19.66 11.93 -5.28
C ILE A 44 -20.61 12.61 -6.29
N GLU A 45 -20.07 12.97 -7.44
CA GLU A 45 -20.82 13.53 -8.56
C GLU A 45 -20.60 12.71 -9.84
N LYS A 46 -21.59 12.68 -10.72
CA LYS A 46 -21.44 12.04 -12.03
C LYS A 46 -20.52 12.86 -12.93
N HIS A 47 -19.68 12.16 -13.69
CA HIS A 47 -18.85 12.82 -14.70
C HIS A 47 -19.74 13.33 -15.85
N PRO A 48 -19.58 14.61 -16.32
CA PRO A 48 -20.46 15.18 -17.34
C PRO A 48 -20.38 14.47 -18.71
N ASP A 49 -19.20 13.95 -19.07
CA ASP A 49 -18.91 13.40 -20.39
C ASP A 49 -18.52 11.91 -20.38
N ALA A 50 -18.75 11.19 -19.27
CA ALA A 50 -18.39 9.78 -19.16
C ALA A 50 -19.26 9.02 -18.16
N ASP A 51 -20.13 8.16 -18.66
CA ASP A 51 -21.10 7.38 -17.85
C ASP A 51 -20.46 6.43 -16.82
N LYS A 52 -19.21 6.01 -17.06
CA LYS A 52 -18.47 5.09 -16.20
C LYS A 52 -17.52 5.77 -15.22
N LEU A 53 -17.44 7.11 -15.25
CA LEU A 53 -16.58 7.88 -14.35
C LEU A 53 -17.42 8.65 -13.34
N ILE A 54 -16.88 8.78 -12.15
CA ILE A 54 -17.41 9.63 -11.07
C ILE A 54 -16.34 10.59 -10.61
N ILE A 55 -16.78 11.75 -10.12
CA ILE A 55 -15.93 12.78 -9.54
C ILE A 55 -16.14 12.74 -8.05
N CYS A 56 -15.07 12.50 -7.30
CA CYS A 56 -15.08 12.43 -5.85
C CYS A 56 -14.39 13.67 -5.26
N GLN A 57 -15.01 14.28 -4.26
CA GLN A 57 -14.35 15.24 -3.38
C GLN A 57 -13.85 14.45 -2.18
N VAL A 58 -12.54 14.40 -2.00
CA VAL A 58 -11.87 13.55 -1.01
C VAL A 58 -11.10 14.40 -0.02
N ASN A 59 -11.52 14.32 1.24
CA ASN A 59 -10.84 14.96 2.36
C ASN A 59 -9.61 14.13 2.75
N ILE A 60 -8.43 14.73 2.70
CA ILE A 60 -7.15 14.10 3.05
C ILE A 60 -6.58 14.60 4.40
N GLY A 61 -7.44 15.19 5.24
CA GLY A 61 -7.10 15.72 6.56
C GLY A 61 -6.59 17.15 6.54
N THR A 62 -5.80 17.54 5.55
CA THR A 62 -5.26 18.89 5.40
C THR A 62 -6.08 19.75 4.43
N GLU A 63 -6.68 19.15 3.44
CA GLU A 63 -7.48 19.79 2.40
C GLU A 63 -8.43 18.77 1.76
N THR A 64 -9.35 19.24 0.95
CA THR A 64 -10.19 18.40 0.09
C THR A 64 -9.69 18.49 -1.34
N ILE A 65 -9.41 17.34 -1.95
CA ILE A 65 -8.94 17.24 -3.32
C ILE A 65 -9.98 16.56 -4.20
N GLN A 66 -9.94 16.85 -5.50
CA GLN A 66 -10.81 16.24 -6.49
C GLN A 66 -10.12 15.03 -7.12
N ILE A 67 -10.78 13.89 -7.12
CA ILE A 67 -10.31 12.67 -7.77
C ILE A 67 -11.39 12.12 -8.69
N VAL A 68 -11.02 11.81 -9.92
CA VAL A 68 -11.89 11.14 -10.89
C VAL A 68 -11.55 9.65 -10.92
N THR A 69 -12.55 8.80 -10.77
CA THR A 69 -12.38 7.35 -10.79
C THR A 69 -13.49 6.62 -11.55
N GLY A 70 -13.19 5.43 -12.04
CA GLY A 70 -14.16 4.49 -12.61
C GLY A 70 -14.55 3.36 -11.66
N ALA A 71 -14.11 3.39 -10.42
CA ALA A 71 -14.40 2.35 -9.45
C ALA A 71 -15.90 2.35 -9.06
N PRO A 72 -16.57 1.20 -9.14
CA PRO A 72 -18.01 1.11 -8.89
C PRO A 72 -18.35 0.90 -7.41
N ASN A 73 -17.37 0.61 -6.57
CA ASN A 73 -17.57 0.14 -5.20
C ASN A 73 -17.50 1.22 -4.13
N VAL A 74 -17.21 2.46 -4.50
CA VAL A 74 -17.04 3.57 -3.55
C VAL A 74 -18.36 4.34 -3.33
N LYS A 75 -18.56 4.84 -2.13
CA LYS A 75 -19.69 5.67 -1.72
C LYS A 75 -19.24 6.83 -0.83
N GLU A 76 -20.10 7.82 -0.64
CA GLU A 76 -19.86 8.92 0.29
C GLU A 76 -19.70 8.39 1.73
N GLY A 77 -18.70 8.89 2.42
CA GLY A 77 -18.31 8.44 3.76
C GLY A 77 -17.20 7.40 3.79
N ASP A 78 -16.93 6.68 2.70
CA ASP A 78 -15.88 5.67 2.66
C ASP A 78 -14.50 6.27 2.87
N LYS A 79 -13.65 5.57 3.62
CA LYS A 79 -12.24 5.88 3.80
C LYS A 79 -11.41 4.99 2.89
N VAL A 80 -10.54 5.60 2.11
CA VAL A 80 -9.83 4.94 1.00
C VAL A 80 -8.35 5.34 0.97
N PRO A 81 -7.45 4.48 0.48
CA PRO A 81 -6.07 4.89 0.25
C PRO A 81 -5.99 5.81 -0.96
N VAL A 82 -5.34 6.95 -0.78
CA VAL A 82 -5.19 8.00 -1.78
C VAL A 82 -3.71 8.29 -1.99
N VAL A 83 -3.22 8.06 -3.20
CA VAL A 83 -1.90 8.55 -3.61
C VAL A 83 -2.02 10.00 -4.08
N LEU A 84 -1.26 10.87 -3.44
CA LEU A 84 -1.22 12.29 -3.77
C LEU A 84 -0.40 12.54 -5.06
N ALA A 85 -0.66 13.68 -5.69
CA ALA A 85 0.13 14.08 -6.85
C ALA A 85 1.63 14.14 -6.53
N GLY A 86 2.44 13.49 -7.36
CA GLY A 86 3.88 13.32 -7.16
C GLY A 86 4.27 12.08 -6.34
N GLY A 87 3.30 11.37 -5.75
CA GLY A 87 3.50 10.09 -5.08
C GLY A 87 3.66 8.93 -6.06
N ARG A 88 3.80 7.72 -5.50
CA ARG A 88 3.99 6.48 -6.28
C ARG A 88 3.15 5.35 -5.74
N VAL A 89 2.73 4.47 -6.64
CA VAL A 89 2.10 3.19 -6.37
C VAL A 89 2.98 2.06 -6.91
N ALA A 90 2.88 0.87 -6.33
CA ALA A 90 3.77 -0.25 -6.66
C ALA A 90 3.50 -0.86 -8.03
N GLY A 91 2.28 -0.81 -8.52
CA GLY A 91 1.94 -1.45 -9.79
C GLY A 91 0.58 -1.09 -10.34
N GLY A 92 0.14 -1.90 -11.31
CA GLY A 92 -1.16 -1.79 -11.95
C GLY A 92 -2.27 -2.53 -11.20
N HIS A 93 -3.43 -2.64 -11.86
CA HIS A 93 -4.64 -3.24 -11.25
C HIS A 93 -4.60 -4.78 -11.15
N GLU A 94 -3.64 -5.44 -11.78
CA GLU A 94 -3.55 -6.90 -11.77
C GLU A 94 -2.63 -7.38 -10.62
N PRO A 95 -3.01 -8.45 -9.90
CA PRO A 95 -2.19 -9.03 -8.84
C PRO A 95 -0.78 -9.40 -9.34
N GLY A 96 0.24 -9.01 -8.57
CA GLY A 96 1.64 -9.33 -8.88
C GLY A 96 2.30 -8.44 -9.94
N GLN A 97 1.62 -7.45 -10.48
CA GLN A 97 2.20 -6.46 -11.40
C GLN A 97 2.93 -5.34 -10.66
N ARG A 98 4.01 -5.67 -9.94
CA ARG A 98 4.90 -4.65 -9.40
C ARG A 98 5.82 -4.11 -10.48
N VAL A 99 6.01 -2.79 -10.49
CA VAL A 99 6.93 -2.09 -11.37
C VAL A 99 8.10 -1.59 -10.55
N GLU A 100 9.31 -1.98 -10.89
CA GLU A 100 10.51 -1.51 -10.21
C GLU A 100 10.58 0.04 -10.20
N GLY A 101 10.70 0.61 -9.00
CA GLY A 101 10.64 2.05 -8.78
C GLY A 101 9.24 2.65 -8.76
N GLY A 102 8.20 1.83 -8.88
CA GLY A 102 6.80 2.23 -8.82
C GLY A 102 6.32 3.09 -9.99
N ILE A 103 5.03 3.34 -10.02
CA ILE A 103 4.37 4.21 -11.01
C ILE A 103 4.11 5.57 -10.36
N LYS A 104 4.70 6.62 -10.91
CA LYS A 104 4.51 7.98 -10.40
C LYS A 104 3.16 8.55 -10.83
N ILE A 105 2.35 8.94 -9.85
CA ILE A 105 1.07 9.58 -10.07
C ILE A 105 1.24 11.10 -10.19
N LYS A 106 0.62 11.68 -11.20
CA LYS A 106 0.66 13.12 -11.47
C LYS A 106 -0.75 13.67 -11.49
N LYS A 107 -0.89 14.98 -11.23
CA LYS A 107 -2.12 15.69 -11.56
C LYS A 107 -2.42 15.52 -13.05
N GLY A 108 -3.63 15.18 -13.36
CA GLY A 108 -4.05 14.92 -14.73
C GLY A 108 -5.50 15.30 -14.99
N LYS A 109 -5.93 15.06 -16.22
CA LYS A 109 -7.34 15.25 -16.63
C LYS A 109 -7.88 13.94 -17.19
N LEU A 110 -8.96 13.46 -16.61
CA LEU A 110 -9.72 12.34 -17.17
C LEU A 110 -10.95 12.89 -17.88
N ARG A 111 -11.02 12.71 -19.19
CA ARG A 111 -12.10 13.24 -20.02
C ARG A 111 -12.41 14.72 -19.75
N GLY A 112 -11.35 15.55 -19.58
CA GLY A 112 -11.48 17.00 -19.38
C GLY A 112 -11.64 17.46 -17.92
N VAL A 113 -11.93 16.57 -16.99
CA VAL A 113 -12.05 16.87 -15.56
C VAL A 113 -10.74 16.61 -14.83
N GLU A 114 -10.31 17.56 -14.00
CA GLU A 114 -9.05 17.48 -13.25
C GLU A 114 -9.13 16.43 -12.14
N SER A 115 -8.02 15.68 -11.96
CA SER A 115 -7.83 14.72 -10.89
C SER A 115 -6.49 15.00 -10.21
N ASP A 116 -6.53 15.29 -8.91
CA ASP A 116 -5.37 15.72 -8.13
C ASP A 116 -4.70 14.56 -7.36
N GLY A 117 -4.94 13.35 -7.78
CA GLY A 117 -4.42 12.12 -7.18
C GLY A 117 -5.17 10.91 -7.71
N MET A 118 -4.99 9.78 -7.05
CA MET A 118 -5.66 8.53 -7.41
C MET A 118 -6.05 7.75 -6.14
N MET A 119 -7.25 7.20 -6.10
CA MET A 119 -7.63 6.20 -5.10
C MET A 119 -7.09 4.84 -5.54
N CYS A 120 -6.61 4.03 -4.60
CA CYS A 120 -5.88 2.80 -4.90
C CYS A 120 -6.66 1.54 -4.52
N SER A 121 -6.53 0.50 -5.33
CA SER A 121 -6.82 -0.87 -4.96
C SER A 121 -5.67 -1.46 -4.14
N ILE A 122 -5.86 -2.64 -3.55
CA ILE A 122 -4.80 -3.31 -2.80
C ILE A 122 -3.67 -3.81 -3.71
N GLU A 123 -3.99 -4.13 -4.96
CA GLU A 123 -3.01 -4.55 -5.97
C GLU A 123 -2.09 -3.40 -6.39
N GLU A 124 -2.64 -2.19 -6.54
CA GLU A 124 -1.85 -0.99 -6.83
C GLU A 124 -0.89 -0.63 -5.71
N LEU A 125 -1.22 -1.02 -4.47
CA LEU A 125 -0.35 -0.91 -3.30
C LEU A 125 0.69 -2.06 -3.21
N GLY A 126 0.74 -2.95 -4.20
CA GLY A 126 1.71 -4.03 -4.29
C GLY A 126 1.39 -5.24 -3.42
N SER A 127 0.15 -5.35 -2.95
CA SER A 127 -0.32 -6.49 -2.18
C SER A 127 -1.42 -7.25 -2.92
N ASN A 128 -2.14 -8.12 -2.26
CA ASN A 128 -3.17 -8.96 -2.86
C ASN A 128 -4.22 -9.39 -1.83
N ARG A 129 -5.28 -10.05 -2.31
CA ARG A 129 -6.39 -10.53 -1.48
C ARG A 129 -6.05 -11.73 -0.58
N GLU A 130 -4.94 -12.41 -0.78
CA GLU A 130 -4.49 -13.45 0.16
C GLU A 130 -4.03 -12.81 1.48
N MET A 131 -3.40 -11.64 1.39
CA MET A 131 -2.98 -10.85 2.56
C MET A 131 -4.11 -9.98 3.13
N TYR A 132 -5.03 -9.53 2.27
CA TYR A 132 -6.17 -8.67 2.61
C TYR A 132 -7.48 -9.29 2.09
N PRO A 133 -8.04 -10.30 2.76
CA PRO A 133 -9.24 -11.01 2.30
C PRO A 133 -10.49 -10.13 2.19
N GLU A 134 -10.53 -9.03 2.93
CA GLU A 134 -11.59 -8.01 2.90
C GLU A 134 -11.54 -7.11 1.66
N ALA A 135 -10.41 -7.09 0.93
CA ALA A 135 -10.28 -6.27 -0.27
C ALA A 135 -11.24 -6.76 -1.38
N PRO A 136 -11.88 -5.84 -2.11
CA PRO A 136 -12.78 -6.20 -3.21
C PRO A 136 -12.00 -6.87 -4.33
N GLU A 137 -12.66 -7.76 -5.09
CA GLU A 137 -12.04 -8.39 -6.28
C GLU A 137 -11.69 -7.37 -7.36
N TYR A 138 -12.54 -6.35 -7.50
CA TYR A 138 -12.32 -5.22 -8.39
C TYR A 138 -12.75 -3.93 -7.68
N GLY A 139 -11.87 -2.96 -7.63
CA GLY A 139 -12.19 -1.64 -7.09
C GLY A 139 -11.19 -1.14 -6.05
N ILE A 140 -11.56 -0.07 -5.41
CA ILE A 140 -10.75 0.61 -4.41
C ILE A 140 -10.84 -0.13 -3.07
N TYR A 141 -9.72 -0.21 -2.35
CA TYR A 141 -9.71 -0.69 -0.98
C TYR A 141 -10.47 0.27 -0.06
N ILE A 142 -11.28 -0.25 0.84
CA ILE A 142 -12.06 0.56 1.78
C ILE A 142 -11.61 0.20 3.20
N PHE A 143 -11.14 1.20 3.93
CA PHE A 143 -10.76 1.06 5.34
C PHE A 143 -11.99 0.96 6.25
N ASP A 144 -11.79 0.38 7.43
CA ASP A 144 -12.76 0.39 8.50
C ASP A 144 -12.99 1.82 9.06
N ASP A 145 -14.09 1.99 9.78
CA ASP A 145 -14.55 3.28 10.31
C ASP A 145 -13.57 3.93 11.31
N ASP A 146 -12.70 3.16 11.95
CA ASP A 146 -11.70 3.61 12.92
C ASP A 146 -10.43 4.21 12.27
N ALA A 147 -10.23 4.00 10.97
CA ALA A 147 -9.11 4.59 10.25
C ALA A 147 -9.13 6.12 10.33
N VAL A 148 -7.97 6.74 10.53
CA VAL A 148 -7.84 8.19 10.73
C VAL A 148 -7.49 8.89 9.42
N VAL A 149 -8.35 9.80 8.99
CA VAL A 149 -8.15 10.59 7.75
C VAL A 149 -6.89 11.45 7.85
N GLY A 150 -6.07 11.42 6.81
CA GLY A 150 -4.81 12.15 6.73
C GLY A 150 -3.59 11.37 7.23
N GLU A 151 -3.78 10.24 7.92
CA GLU A 151 -2.68 9.36 8.31
C GLU A 151 -2.13 8.56 7.12
N SER A 152 -0.95 7.97 7.32
CA SER A 152 -0.31 7.13 6.30
C SER A 152 -1.11 5.84 6.07
N ALA A 153 -1.63 5.66 4.86
CA ALA A 153 -2.28 4.42 4.47
C ALA A 153 -1.30 3.23 4.47
N ILE A 154 -0.02 3.48 4.16
CA ILE A 154 1.06 2.47 4.19
C ILE A 154 1.18 1.86 5.60
N LYS A 155 1.24 2.71 6.63
CA LYS A 155 1.33 2.27 8.03
C LYS A 155 0.05 1.57 8.51
N SER A 156 -1.11 2.12 8.18
CA SER A 156 -2.39 1.53 8.57
C SER A 156 -2.63 0.15 7.96
N LEU A 157 -2.05 -0.11 6.80
CA LEU A 157 -2.06 -1.42 6.15
C LEU A 157 -0.90 -2.33 6.60
N GLY A 158 0.05 -1.84 7.41
CA GLY A 158 1.23 -2.63 7.80
C GLY A 158 2.18 -2.91 6.63
N LEU A 159 2.16 -2.06 5.59
CA LEU A 159 3.04 -2.18 4.43
C LEU A 159 4.43 -1.57 4.66
N ASP A 160 4.66 -0.92 5.80
CA ASP A 160 5.97 -0.41 6.24
C ASP A 160 6.84 -1.50 6.89
N ASP A 161 6.67 -2.73 6.46
CA ASP A 161 7.37 -3.92 6.97
C ASP A 161 8.43 -4.43 5.99
N VAL A 162 9.26 -5.34 6.48
CA VAL A 162 10.35 -5.96 5.74
C VAL A 162 10.22 -7.48 5.79
N VAL A 163 10.18 -8.10 4.62
CA VAL A 163 10.24 -9.57 4.48
C VAL A 163 11.69 -9.99 4.30
N VAL A 164 12.17 -10.88 5.16
CA VAL A 164 13.54 -11.42 5.11
C VAL A 164 13.50 -12.89 4.70
N GLU A 165 14.28 -13.24 3.68
CA GLU A 165 14.42 -14.60 3.17
C GLU A 165 15.70 -15.26 3.73
N TYR A 166 15.54 -16.42 4.36
CA TYR A 166 16.63 -17.17 4.96
C TYR A 166 16.91 -18.47 4.23
N GLU A 167 18.19 -18.80 4.04
CA GLU A 167 18.62 -20.14 3.68
C GLU A 167 18.89 -20.94 4.97
N ILE A 168 17.94 -21.81 5.35
CA ILE A 168 18.06 -22.63 6.53
C ILE A 168 18.68 -23.98 6.16
N THR A 169 19.88 -24.26 6.71
CA THR A 169 20.59 -25.53 6.52
C THR A 169 20.00 -26.64 7.40
N SER A 170 20.19 -27.90 6.99
CA SER A 170 19.58 -29.07 7.65
C SER A 170 20.01 -29.29 9.10
N ASN A 171 21.10 -28.67 9.53
CA ASN A 171 21.60 -28.73 10.94
C ASN A 171 20.96 -27.65 11.84
N ARG A 172 20.18 -26.71 11.28
CA ARG A 172 19.52 -25.61 12.02
C ARG A 172 18.01 -25.69 11.87
N VAL A 173 17.44 -26.87 12.12
CA VAL A 173 15.98 -27.08 12.03
C VAL A 173 15.18 -26.23 13.03
N ASP A 174 15.80 -25.73 14.07
CA ASP A 174 15.24 -24.76 15.02
C ASP A 174 14.85 -23.46 14.33
N CYS A 175 15.62 -23.03 13.34
CA CYS A 175 15.40 -21.79 12.59
C CYS A 175 14.24 -21.84 11.57
N PHE A 176 13.58 -22.99 11.39
CA PHE A 176 12.31 -23.04 10.63
C PHE A 176 11.11 -22.45 11.40
N SER A 177 11.35 -21.87 12.56
CA SER A 177 10.35 -21.13 13.31
C SER A 177 10.86 -19.74 13.69
N VAL A 178 9.95 -18.78 13.79
CA VAL A 178 10.26 -17.39 14.22
C VAL A 178 10.94 -17.39 15.60
N VAL A 179 10.48 -18.24 16.53
CA VAL A 179 11.08 -18.38 17.87
C VAL A 179 12.51 -18.93 17.79
N GLY A 180 12.79 -19.85 16.87
CA GLY A 180 14.13 -20.41 16.68
C GLY A 180 15.10 -19.38 16.11
N ILE A 181 14.65 -18.52 15.22
CA ILE A 181 15.47 -17.40 14.68
C ILE A 181 15.70 -16.33 15.75
N ALA A 182 14.72 -16.06 16.61
CA ALA A 182 14.82 -15.04 17.66
C ALA A 182 15.73 -15.43 18.84
N ARG A 183 16.18 -16.68 18.92
CA ARG A 183 17.09 -17.23 19.96
C ARG A 183 18.55 -17.20 19.52
#